data_c999c7e890bc1d02683c42e422f2365a
#
_entry.id   c999c7e890bc1d02683c42e422f2365a
#
_cell.length_a   1.000
_cell.length_b   1.000
_cell.length_c   1.000
_cell.angle_alpha   90.00
_cell.angle_beta   90.00
_cell.angle_gamma   90.00
#
_symmetry.space_group_name_H-M   'P 1'
#
loop_
_entity.id
_entity.type
_entity.pdbx_description
1 polymer ?
#
loop_
_entity_poly.entity_id
_entity_poly.type
_entity_poly.pdbx_seq_one_letter_code
_entity_poly.pdbx_strand_id
1 'polypeptide(L)'
;GERFMHRERSANPNPIKEIFELSNNRIQSLIRNNSNLKGNLDLQKKEIPHISELFLGHVRYGTFGKNSKEAVHPFLRQNNWMNRNLIVAGNFNMTNNKELFDDLVSLGQHPKEMSDTVTVMENIGHFLDEAVIKIYKKLRKEGFSKPDASKIIGKQLDIPKVLKKAIKNWDGGY
;
A
#
# COMPACT_ATOMS: atom_id res chain seq x y z
N GLY A 1 6.82 -10.52 -0.72
CA GLY A 1 6.74 -11.70 0.13
C GLY A 1 5.59 -11.66 1.13
N GLU A 2 5.31 -12.74 1.82
CA GLU A 2 4.18 -12.84 2.76
C GLU A 2 4.22 -11.82 3.91
N ARG A 3 5.40 -11.39 4.31
CA ARG A 3 5.61 -10.52 5.48
C ARG A 3 5.69 -9.05 5.14
N PHE A 4 6.03 -8.70 3.91
CA PHE A 4 6.36 -7.32 3.56
C PHE A 4 5.74 -6.92 2.23
N MET A 5 5.27 -5.67 2.17
CA MET A 5 4.99 -5.00 0.92
C MET A 5 6.30 -4.46 0.35
N HIS A 6 6.58 -4.77 -0.89
CA HIS A 6 7.73 -4.26 -1.61
C HIS A 6 7.26 -3.38 -2.75
N ARG A 7 8.03 -2.33 -3.03
CA ARG A 7 7.72 -1.37 -4.08
C ARG A 7 8.99 -0.97 -4.80
N GLU A 8 8.97 -1.09 -6.13
CA GLU A 8 9.97 -0.48 -7.00
C GLU A 8 9.31 0.58 -7.88
N ARG A 9 10.07 1.61 -8.22
CA ARG A 9 9.63 2.70 -9.07
C ARG A 9 10.77 3.17 -9.93
N SER A 10 10.47 3.56 -11.17
CA SER A 10 11.42 4.16 -12.08
C SER A 10 10.81 5.38 -12.77
N ALA A 11 11.60 6.41 -12.96
CA ALA A 11 11.30 7.57 -13.79
C ALA A 11 12.19 7.62 -15.04
N ASN A 12 12.90 6.54 -15.36
CA ASN A 12 13.79 6.43 -16.50
C ASN A 12 13.01 6.22 -17.81
N PRO A 13 13.64 6.44 -18.98
CA PRO A 13 12.99 6.24 -20.29
C PRO A 13 12.48 4.81 -20.53
N ASN A 14 13.10 3.80 -19.92
CA ASN A 14 12.71 2.38 -20.02
C ASN A 14 12.35 1.81 -18.65
N PRO A 15 11.29 2.32 -17.98
CA PRO A 15 11.02 2.03 -16.58
C PRO A 15 10.69 0.56 -16.31
N ILE A 16 9.97 -0.10 -17.21
CA ILE A 16 9.61 -1.51 -17.08
C ILE A 16 10.85 -2.38 -17.05
N LYS A 17 11.74 -2.20 -18.03
CA LYS A 17 12.99 -2.96 -18.12
C LYS A 17 13.82 -2.80 -16.86
N GLU A 18 14.04 -1.56 -16.43
CA GLU A 18 14.81 -1.25 -15.22
C GLU A 18 14.24 -1.93 -13.97
N ILE A 19 12.93 -1.84 -13.74
CA ILE A 19 12.28 -2.43 -12.57
C ILE A 19 12.46 -3.94 -12.54
N PHE A 20 12.28 -4.61 -13.68
CA PHE A 20 12.44 -6.07 -13.76
C PHE A 20 13.91 -6.49 -13.61
N GLU A 21 14.84 -5.75 -14.17
CA GLU A 21 16.29 -6.03 -14.01
C GLU A 21 16.72 -5.85 -12.55
N LEU A 22 16.35 -4.75 -11.90
CA LEU A 22 16.66 -4.51 -10.49
C LEU A 22 16.06 -5.59 -9.58
N SER A 23 14.79 -5.93 -9.78
CA SER A 23 14.13 -6.97 -9.00
C SER A 23 14.77 -8.34 -9.20
N ASN A 24 15.06 -8.73 -10.44
CA ASN A 24 15.70 -10.00 -10.74
C ASN A 24 17.12 -10.08 -10.16
N ASN A 25 17.93 -9.04 -10.33
CA ASN A 25 19.28 -8.99 -9.77
C ASN A 25 19.28 -9.14 -8.26
N ARG A 26 18.34 -8.51 -7.58
CA ARG A 26 18.16 -8.62 -6.13
C ARG A 26 17.76 -10.03 -5.70
N ILE A 27 16.80 -10.65 -6.41
CA ILE A 27 16.36 -12.03 -6.17
C ILE A 27 17.54 -13.00 -6.33
N GLN A 28 18.26 -12.90 -7.43
CA GLN A 28 19.40 -13.77 -7.73
C GLN A 28 20.55 -13.61 -6.72
N SER A 29 20.80 -12.38 -6.27
CA SER A 29 21.80 -12.11 -5.24
C SER A 29 21.42 -12.78 -3.91
N LEU A 30 20.17 -12.67 -3.48
CA LEU A 30 19.71 -13.27 -2.22
C LEU A 30 19.77 -14.79 -2.28
N ILE A 31 19.37 -15.41 -3.40
CA ILE A 31 19.44 -16.87 -3.59
C ILE A 31 20.90 -17.35 -3.57
N ARG A 32 21.83 -16.61 -4.19
CA ARG A 32 23.26 -16.96 -4.17
C ARG A 32 23.85 -16.89 -2.77
N ASN A 33 23.43 -15.90 -1.98
CA ASN A 33 23.97 -15.69 -0.63
C ASN A 33 23.36 -16.61 0.42
N ASN A 34 22.24 -17.28 0.13
CA ASN A 34 21.58 -18.22 1.03
C ASN A 34 21.11 -19.46 0.26
N SER A 35 21.91 -20.52 0.35
CA SER A 35 21.64 -21.79 -0.35
C SER A 35 20.32 -22.45 0.02
N ASN A 36 19.79 -22.20 1.22
CA ASN A 36 18.50 -22.73 1.68
C ASN A 36 17.32 -22.20 0.86
N LEU A 37 17.50 -21.05 0.20
CA LEU A 37 16.49 -20.48 -0.69
C LEU A 37 16.40 -21.19 -2.03
N LYS A 38 17.46 -21.90 -2.44
CA LYS A 38 17.50 -22.57 -3.74
C LYS A 38 16.50 -23.72 -3.79
N GLY A 39 15.55 -23.66 -4.73
CA GLY A 39 14.52 -24.69 -4.92
C GLY A 39 13.41 -24.71 -3.85
N ASN A 40 13.44 -23.81 -2.85
CA ASN A 40 12.41 -23.72 -1.80
C ASN A 40 11.53 -22.48 -2.02
N LEU A 41 10.46 -22.64 -2.78
CA LEU A 41 9.57 -21.53 -3.14
C LEU A 41 8.88 -20.89 -1.94
N ASP A 42 8.47 -21.70 -0.95
CA ASP A 42 7.79 -21.19 0.24
C ASP A 42 8.73 -20.31 1.08
N LEU A 43 9.99 -20.71 1.20
CA LEU A 43 10.98 -19.89 1.89
C LEU A 43 11.33 -18.63 1.06
N GLN A 44 11.41 -18.74 -0.26
CA GLN A 44 11.62 -17.59 -1.14
C GLN A 44 10.49 -16.56 -0.98
N LYS A 45 9.21 -16.98 -0.96
CA LYS A 45 8.06 -16.09 -0.73
C LYS A 45 8.15 -15.35 0.61
N LYS A 46 8.69 -15.98 1.63
CA LYS A 46 8.85 -15.37 2.96
C LYS A 46 10.00 -14.38 3.03
N GLU A 47 11.13 -14.72 2.45
CA GLU A 47 12.40 -14.04 2.70
C GLU A 47 12.84 -13.10 1.56
N ILE A 48 12.35 -13.33 0.33
CA ILE A 48 12.78 -12.56 -0.84
C ILE A 48 11.76 -11.48 -1.21
N PRO A 49 12.18 -10.21 -1.34
CA PRO A 49 11.37 -9.15 -1.93
C PRO A 49 10.92 -9.51 -3.35
N HIS A 50 9.75 -9.03 -3.74
CA HIS A 50 9.20 -9.20 -5.10
C HIS A 50 8.92 -10.65 -5.54
N ILE A 51 9.00 -11.64 -4.64
CA ILE A 51 8.42 -12.96 -4.85
C ILE A 51 7.08 -13.01 -4.13
N SER A 52 5.99 -12.90 -4.88
CA SER A 52 4.62 -12.77 -4.36
C SER A 52 3.62 -13.40 -5.33
N GLU A 53 2.39 -13.62 -4.83
CA GLU A 53 1.27 -14.10 -5.65
C GLU A 53 0.44 -12.95 -6.22
N LEU A 54 0.60 -11.73 -5.68
CA LEU A 54 -0.12 -10.55 -6.13
C LEU A 54 0.87 -9.43 -6.46
N PHE A 55 0.71 -8.87 -7.65
CA PHE A 55 1.49 -7.73 -8.14
C PHE A 55 0.56 -6.62 -8.58
N LEU A 56 0.87 -5.39 -8.16
CA LEU A 56 0.23 -4.18 -8.64
C LEU A 56 1.24 -3.40 -9.48
N GLY A 57 0.98 -3.27 -10.77
CA GLY A 57 1.79 -2.49 -11.71
C GLY A 57 1.02 -1.27 -12.22
N HIS A 58 1.70 -0.15 -12.37
CA HIS A 58 1.13 1.06 -12.94
C HIS A 58 2.16 1.76 -13.85
N VAL A 59 1.73 2.10 -15.06
CA VAL A 59 2.51 2.89 -16.01
C VAL A 59 1.82 4.25 -16.16
N ARG A 60 2.58 5.33 -16.02
CA ARG A 60 2.06 6.70 -16.14
C ARG A 60 2.85 7.48 -17.18
N TYR A 61 2.14 8.20 -18.05
CA TYR A 61 2.76 9.24 -18.86
C TYR A 61 3.12 10.45 -17.99
N GLY A 62 4.28 11.05 -18.21
CA GLY A 62 4.66 12.29 -17.56
C GLY A 62 3.83 13.46 -18.10
N THR A 63 2.64 13.64 -17.56
CA THR A 63 1.83 14.84 -17.80
C THR A 63 2.11 15.82 -16.68
N PHE A 64 2.38 17.08 -17.03
CA PHE A 64 2.51 18.24 -16.15
C PHE A 64 2.89 17.94 -14.69
N GLY A 65 4.12 18.18 -14.32
CA GLY A 65 4.60 17.99 -12.97
C GLY A 65 5.97 17.31 -12.96
N LYS A 66 6.67 17.44 -11.88
CA LYS A 66 8.02 16.93 -11.68
C LYS A 66 8.09 15.44 -12.05
N ASN A 67 8.90 15.10 -13.05
CA ASN A 67 9.32 13.73 -13.36
C ASN A 67 10.23 13.20 -12.23
N SER A 68 9.69 13.16 -11.02
CA SER A 68 10.42 12.67 -9.86
C SER A 68 9.97 11.25 -9.54
N LYS A 69 10.89 10.42 -9.08
CA LYS A 69 10.61 9.05 -8.63
C LYS A 69 9.57 9.02 -7.52
N GLU A 70 9.46 10.09 -6.74
CA GLU A 70 8.50 10.25 -5.64
C GLU A 70 7.06 10.33 -6.15
N ALA A 71 6.84 10.94 -7.31
CA ALA A 71 5.53 11.12 -7.93
C ALA A 71 5.04 9.90 -8.73
N VAL A 72 5.86 8.84 -8.86
CA VAL A 72 5.52 7.64 -9.63
C VAL A 72 4.76 6.64 -8.78
N HIS A 73 3.66 6.12 -9.33
CA HIS A 73 2.86 5.05 -8.72
C HIS A 73 3.60 3.70 -8.70
N PRO A 74 3.19 2.78 -7.84
CA PRO A 74 2.15 2.91 -6.81
C PRO A 74 2.63 3.70 -5.58
N PHE A 75 1.68 4.30 -4.87
CA PHE A 75 1.93 4.92 -3.57
C PHE A 75 1.78 3.89 -2.45
N LEU A 76 2.62 3.99 -1.43
CA LEU A 76 2.63 3.09 -0.29
C LEU A 76 2.40 3.88 1.00
N ARG A 77 1.32 3.58 1.70
CA ARG A 77 1.08 3.95 3.08
C ARG A 77 1.61 2.83 3.96
N GLN A 78 2.71 3.09 4.66
CA GLN A 78 3.35 2.12 5.53
C GLN A 78 3.01 2.36 7.00
N ASN A 79 2.62 1.31 7.68
CA ASN A 79 2.29 1.32 9.10
C ASN A 79 2.94 0.11 9.79
N ASN A 80 3.24 0.22 11.09
CA ASN A 80 3.78 -0.88 11.88
C ASN A 80 2.77 -2.03 12.08
N TRP A 81 1.50 -1.78 11.85
CA TRP A 81 0.46 -2.80 11.88
C TRP A 81 0.17 -3.30 10.47
N MET A 82 0.39 -4.60 10.22
CA MET A 82 0.23 -5.21 8.91
C MET A 82 -1.12 -4.89 8.26
N ASN A 83 -2.20 -4.97 9.03
CA ASN A 83 -3.57 -4.73 8.53
C ASN A 83 -3.90 -3.26 8.23
N ARG A 84 -2.96 -2.34 8.42
CA ARG A 84 -3.11 -0.90 8.11
C ARG A 84 -2.23 -0.45 6.95
N ASN A 85 -1.44 -1.35 6.39
CA ASN A 85 -0.66 -1.04 5.20
C ASN A 85 -1.59 -0.99 3.98
N LEU A 86 -1.30 -0.06 3.08
CA LEU A 86 -2.08 0.17 1.88
C LEU A 86 -1.17 0.54 0.71
N ILE A 87 -1.41 -0.06 -0.44
CA ILE A 87 -0.80 0.34 -1.71
C ILE A 87 -1.92 0.80 -2.64
N VAL A 88 -1.73 1.98 -3.22
CA VAL A 88 -2.70 2.59 -4.14
C VAL A 88 -2.03 2.97 -5.45
N ALA A 89 -2.67 2.62 -6.54
CA ALA A 89 -2.36 3.12 -7.87
C ALA A 89 -3.68 3.42 -8.60
N GLY A 90 -3.74 4.53 -9.31
CA GLY A 90 -4.92 4.93 -10.05
C GLY A 90 -4.71 6.22 -10.80
N ASN A 91 -5.67 6.56 -11.64
CA ASN A 91 -5.72 7.83 -12.34
C ASN A 91 -6.78 8.72 -11.67
N PHE A 92 -6.36 9.39 -10.60
CA PHE A 92 -7.24 10.26 -9.82
C PHE A 92 -7.15 11.70 -10.32
N ASN A 93 -8.31 12.33 -10.48
CA ASN A 93 -8.46 13.75 -10.80
C ASN A 93 -9.59 14.31 -9.95
N MET A 94 -9.25 14.67 -8.72
CA MET A 94 -10.21 15.10 -7.71
C MET A 94 -10.49 16.60 -7.82
N THR A 95 -11.74 16.98 -8.00
CA THR A 95 -12.16 18.39 -8.04
C THR A 95 -12.12 19.02 -6.65
N ASN A 96 -12.33 18.24 -5.61
CA ASN A 96 -12.35 18.66 -4.21
C ASN A 96 -11.14 18.16 -3.39
N ASN A 97 -9.98 17.95 -4.03
CA ASN A 97 -8.78 17.45 -3.37
C ASN A 97 -8.38 18.27 -2.13
N LYS A 98 -8.47 19.61 -2.23
CA LYS A 98 -8.12 20.50 -1.12
C LYS A 98 -9.05 20.29 0.10
N GLU A 99 -10.33 20.15 -0.11
CA GLU A 99 -11.32 19.93 0.96
C GLU A 99 -11.05 18.60 1.67
N LEU A 100 -10.84 17.52 0.89
CA LEU A 100 -10.51 16.20 1.44
C LEU A 100 -9.20 16.21 2.23
N PHE A 101 -8.20 16.97 1.76
CA PHE A 101 -6.93 17.14 2.45
C PHE A 101 -7.10 17.89 3.77
N ASP A 102 -7.84 19.00 3.76
CA ASP A 102 -8.11 19.81 4.95
C ASP A 102 -8.90 19.01 5.99
N ASP A 103 -9.85 18.16 5.55
CA ASP A 103 -10.57 17.23 6.43
C ASP A 103 -9.60 16.26 7.12
N LEU A 104 -8.65 15.65 6.40
CA LEU A 104 -7.63 14.78 7.00
C LEU A 104 -6.77 15.50 8.04
N VAL A 105 -6.36 16.74 7.74
CA VAL A 105 -5.61 17.57 8.70
C VAL A 105 -6.44 17.87 9.94
N SER A 106 -7.74 18.19 9.79
CA SER A 106 -8.65 18.46 10.89
C SER A 106 -8.85 17.26 11.82
N LEU A 107 -8.73 16.04 11.28
CA LEU A 107 -8.75 14.78 12.03
C LEU A 107 -7.42 14.46 12.71
N GLY A 108 -6.43 15.35 12.64
CA GLY A 108 -5.12 15.19 13.26
C GLY A 108 -4.16 14.35 12.43
N GLN A 109 -4.45 14.10 11.17
CA GLN A 109 -3.51 13.43 10.26
C GLN A 109 -2.52 14.43 9.67
N HIS A 110 -1.41 13.93 9.18
CA HIS A 110 -0.36 14.76 8.59
C HIS A 110 0.12 14.15 7.26
N PRO A 111 -0.71 14.26 6.18
CA PRO A 111 -0.32 13.74 4.88
C PRO A 111 0.96 14.40 4.37
N LYS A 112 1.80 13.64 3.71
CA LYS A 112 3.12 14.08 3.26
C LYS A 112 3.07 15.23 2.24
N GLU A 113 2.05 15.22 1.38
CA GLU A 113 1.86 16.19 0.31
C GLU A 113 0.39 16.22 -0.12
N MET A 114 -0.04 17.35 -0.69
CA MET A 114 -1.38 17.51 -1.23
C MET A 114 -1.39 17.13 -2.72
N SER A 115 -1.40 15.83 -3.00
CA SER A 115 -1.67 15.30 -4.34
C SER A 115 -2.92 14.41 -4.30
N ASP A 116 -3.63 14.29 -5.42
CA ASP A 116 -4.87 13.50 -5.49
C ASP A 116 -4.66 12.09 -4.96
N THR A 117 -3.60 11.43 -5.42
CA THR A 117 -3.32 10.04 -5.01
C THR A 117 -2.96 9.92 -3.53
N VAL A 118 -2.21 10.86 -2.96
CA VAL A 118 -1.87 10.84 -1.53
C VAL A 118 -3.10 11.13 -0.70
N THR A 119 -3.89 12.13 -1.07
CA THR A 119 -5.15 12.46 -0.36
C THR A 119 -6.12 11.28 -0.38
N VAL A 120 -6.33 10.65 -1.55
CA VAL A 120 -7.15 9.46 -1.70
C VAL A 120 -6.63 8.30 -0.85
N MET A 121 -5.32 8.03 -0.90
CA MET A 121 -4.69 6.96 -0.12
C MET A 121 -4.85 7.17 1.38
N GLU A 122 -4.60 8.38 1.88
CA GLU A 122 -4.73 8.67 3.31
C GLU A 122 -6.19 8.69 3.76
N ASN A 123 -7.11 9.13 2.91
CA ASN A 123 -8.55 9.05 3.19
C ASN A 123 -9.02 7.59 3.31
N ILE A 124 -8.65 6.71 2.39
CA ILE A 124 -8.91 5.26 2.53
C ILE A 124 -8.24 4.73 3.80
N GLY A 125 -6.99 5.12 4.05
CA GLY A 125 -6.20 4.72 5.20
C GLY A 125 -6.85 5.10 6.54
N HIS A 126 -7.46 6.27 6.62
CA HIS A 126 -8.22 6.71 7.80
C HIS A 126 -9.35 5.73 8.14
N PHE A 127 -10.22 5.42 7.18
CA PHE A 127 -11.33 4.49 7.40
C PHE A 127 -10.87 3.04 7.60
N LEU A 128 -9.75 2.65 7.01
CA LEU A 128 -9.10 1.37 7.28
C LEU A 128 -8.64 1.28 8.73
N ASP A 129 -7.99 2.32 9.25
CA ASP A 129 -7.55 2.38 10.64
C ASP A 129 -8.71 2.29 11.62
N GLU A 130 -9.81 3.02 11.36
CA GLU A 130 -11.02 2.90 12.16
C GLU A 130 -11.58 1.48 12.20
N ALA A 131 -11.68 0.83 11.01
CA ALA A 131 -12.20 -0.53 10.89
C ALA A 131 -11.31 -1.52 11.66
N VAL A 132 -9.99 -1.43 11.50
CA VAL A 132 -9.01 -2.25 12.22
C VAL A 132 -9.12 -2.08 13.72
N ILE A 133 -9.18 -0.82 14.21
CA ILE A 133 -9.33 -0.54 15.66
C ILE A 133 -10.62 -1.12 16.20
N LYS A 134 -11.73 -0.97 15.48
CA LYS A 134 -13.03 -1.49 15.89
C LYS A 134 -13.02 -3.01 16.05
N ILE A 135 -12.51 -3.72 15.04
CA ILE A 135 -12.40 -5.20 15.07
C ILE A 135 -11.46 -5.63 16.19
N TYR A 136 -10.29 -4.98 16.30
CA TYR A 136 -9.32 -5.28 17.36
C TYR A 136 -9.92 -5.16 18.76
N LYS A 137 -10.60 -4.05 19.04
CA LYS A 137 -11.27 -3.81 20.35
C LYS A 137 -12.33 -4.89 20.63
N LYS A 138 -13.10 -5.31 19.61
CA LYS A 138 -14.09 -6.36 19.74
C LYS A 138 -13.41 -7.69 20.13
N LEU A 139 -12.42 -8.14 19.36
CA LEU A 139 -11.69 -9.39 19.59
C LEU A 139 -11.00 -9.41 20.97
N ARG A 140 -10.46 -8.28 21.41
CA ARG A 140 -9.86 -8.16 22.76
C ARG A 140 -10.89 -8.31 23.89
N LYS A 141 -12.11 -7.82 23.69
CA LYS A 141 -13.23 -8.02 24.64
C LYS A 141 -13.69 -9.48 24.67
N GLU A 142 -13.60 -10.18 23.54
CA GLU A 142 -13.91 -11.62 23.42
C GLU A 142 -12.79 -12.54 23.99
N GLY A 143 -11.70 -11.95 24.51
CA GLY A 143 -10.63 -12.69 25.18
C GLY A 143 -9.47 -13.13 24.28
N PHE A 144 -9.47 -12.82 23.00
CA PHE A 144 -8.36 -13.16 22.13
C PHE A 144 -7.06 -12.48 22.55
N SER A 145 -5.92 -13.16 22.44
CA SER A 145 -4.60 -12.58 22.64
C SER A 145 -4.31 -11.47 21.60
N LYS A 146 -3.34 -10.58 21.87
CA LYS A 146 -2.95 -9.55 20.89
C LYS A 146 -2.49 -10.16 19.55
N PRO A 147 -1.61 -11.18 19.52
CA PRO A 147 -1.18 -11.82 18.28
C PRO A 147 -2.35 -12.49 17.52
N ASP A 148 -3.25 -13.17 18.22
CA ASP A 148 -4.37 -13.86 17.57
C ASP A 148 -5.40 -12.86 17.01
N ALA A 149 -5.71 -11.81 17.76
CA ALA A 149 -6.56 -10.75 17.27
C ALA A 149 -5.99 -10.13 15.98
N SER A 150 -4.68 -9.87 15.92
CA SER A 150 -4.02 -9.33 14.73
C SER A 150 -4.13 -10.24 13.50
N LYS A 151 -4.06 -11.55 13.67
CA LYS A 151 -4.23 -12.54 12.58
C LYS A 151 -5.66 -12.59 12.07
N ILE A 152 -6.64 -12.46 12.98
CA ILE A 152 -8.07 -12.57 12.65
C ILE A 152 -8.58 -11.31 11.94
N ILE A 153 -8.06 -10.13 12.26
CA ILE A 153 -8.50 -8.84 11.70
C ILE A 153 -8.56 -8.90 10.17
N GLY A 154 -7.51 -9.38 9.50
CA GLY A 154 -7.45 -9.44 8.04
C GLY A 154 -8.60 -10.23 7.40
N LYS A 155 -9.11 -11.24 8.11
CA LYS A 155 -10.25 -12.07 7.65
C LYS A 155 -11.61 -11.43 7.91
N GLN A 156 -11.69 -10.50 8.85
CA GLN A 156 -12.92 -9.80 9.24
C GLN A 156 -13.07 -8.40 8.64
N LEU A 157 -12.03 -7.89 7.97
CA LEU A 157 -12.09 -6.60 7.30
C LEU A 157 -13.06 -6.64 6.12
N ASP A 158 -14.06 -5.76 6.20
CA ASP A 158 -15.00 -5.49 5.12
C ASP A 158 -14.46 -4.32 4.26
N ILE A 159 -13.61 -4.66 3.29
CA ILE A 159 -12.99 -3.67 2.40
C ILE A 159 -14.02 -2.86 1.61
N PRO A 160 -15.07 -3.46 1.01
CA PRO A 160 -16.16 -2.69 0.40
C PRO A 160 -16.76 -1.63 1.31
N LYS A 161 -16.95 -1.94 2.59
CA LYS A 161 -17.49 -0.99 3.57
C LYS A 161 -16.51 0.14 3.90
N VAL A 162 -15.21 -0.15 3.98
CA VAL A 162 -14.15 0.86 4.14
C VAL A 162 -14.17 1.81 2.95
N LEU A 163 -14.17 1.28 1.72
CA LEU A 163 -14.20 2.08 0.50
C LEU A 163 -15.47 2.92 0.40
N LYS A 164 -16.66 2.37 0.68
CA LYS A 164 -17.91 3.12 0.69
C LYS A 164 -17.87 4.34 1.63
N LYS A 165 -17.16 4.26 2.75
CA LYS A 165 -16.98 5.40 3.64
C LYS A 165 -16.03 6.44 3.04
N ALA A 166 -14.90 5.99 2.47
CA ALA A 166 -13.91 6.88 1.90
C ALA A 166 -14.47 7.67 0.71
N ILE A 167 -15.15 7.00 -0.21
CA ILE A 167 -15.65 7.61 -1.45
C ILE A 167 -16.86 8.54 -1.25
N LYS A 168 -17.46 8.56 -0.06
CA LYS A 168 -18.70 9.30 0.19
C LYS A 168 -18.61 10.79 -0.16
N ASN A 169 -17.45 11.38 0.08
CA ASN A 169 -17.22 12.81 -0.14
C ASN A 169 -16.29 13.06 -1.34
N TRP A 170 -15.99 12.05 -2.14
CA TRP A 170 -15.14 12.25 -3.32
C TRP A 170 -15.94 12.90 -4.43
N ASP A 171 -15.33 13.88 -5.08
CA ASP A 171 -15.83 14.51 -6.30
C ASP A 171 -14.71 14.55 -7.33
N GLY A 172 -15.00 14.13 -8.58
CA GLY A 172 -14.02 14.07 -9.65
C GLY A 172 -14.01 12.76 -10.43
N GLY A 173 -12.92 12.52 -11.16
CA GLY A 173 -12.69 11.32 -11.95
C GLY A 173 -11.74 10.34 -11.21
N TYR A 174 -12.11 9.07 -11.11
CA TYR A 174 -11.29 8.03 -10.47
C TYR A 174 -11.63 6.63 -10.96
#